data_ad63aafe25c3ac8b4637786a2a7121d9
#
_entry.id   ad63aafe25c3ac8b4637786a2a7121d9
#
_cell.length_a   1.000
_cell.length_b   1.000
_cell.length_c   1.000
_cell.angle_alpha   90.00
_cell.angle_beta   90.00
_cell.angle_gamma   90.00
#
_symmetry.space_group_name_H-M   'P 1'
#
loop_
_entity.id
_entity.type
_entity.pdbx_description
1 polymer ?
#
loop_
_entity_poly.entity_id
_entity_poly.type
_entity_poly.pdbx_seq_one_letter_code
_entity_poly.pdbx_strand_id
1 'polypeptide(L)'
;MAETYKNGQVKEVTENGVRTYYFENGMVKAHGPFDGKMHGEWSFYRKTGELWQVGQFEADYKNGSWVRYDKNGEIEKAAEFKNGKEVRH
;
A
#
# COMPACT_ATOMS: atom_id res chain seq x y z
N MET A 1 3.45 3.32 20.70
CA MET A 1 2.01 3.22 20.83
C MET A 1 1.33 3.44 19.48
N ALA A 2 0.45 2.56 19.07
CA ALA A 2 -0.22 2.70 17.79
C ALA A 2 -1.29 3.81 17.86
N GLU A 3 -1.44 4.56 16.78
CA GLU A 3 -2.50 5.53 16.66
C GLU A 3 -3.82 4.82 16.41
N THR A 4 -4.91 5.40 16.88
CA THR A 4 -6.24 4.84 16.68
C THR A 4 -7.20 5.87 16.09
N TYR A 5 -8.21 5.36 15.39
CA TYR A 5 -9.35 6.16 14.97
C TYR A 5 -10.25 6.41 16.17
N LYS A 6 -11.22 7.32 16.04
CA LYS A 6 -12.13 7.66 17.12
C LYS A 6 -12.90 6.47 17.67
N ASN A 7 -13.19 5.47 16.83
CA ASN A 7 -13.91 4.26 17.23
C ASN A 7 -13.02 3.22 17.90
N GLY A 8 -11.74 3.54 18.15
CA GLY A 8 -10.82 2.62 18.80
C GLY A 8 -10.08 1.70 17.84
N GLN A 9 -10.41 1.71 16.55
CA GLN A 9 -9.71 0.91 15.54
C GLN A 9 -8.28 1.40 15.37
N VAL A 10 -7.31 0.50 15.44
CA VAL A 10 -5.90 0.81 15.22
C VAL A 10 -5.69 1.29 13.78
N LYS A 11 -4.92 2.38 13.60
CA LYS A 11 -4.60 2.91 12.28
C LYS A 11 -3.47 2.18 11.60
N GLU A 12 -2.44 1.78 12.37
CA GLU A 12 -1.28 1.11 11.83
C GLU A 12 -0.61 0.23 12.87
N VAL A 13 0.04 -0.83 12.39
CA VAL A 13 0.86 -1.74 13.21
C VAL A 13 2.11 -2.08 12.41
N THR A 14 3.26 -2.09 13.09
CA THR A 14 4.51 -2.56 12.48
C THR A 14 5.01 -3.74 13.31
N GLU A 15 5.15 -4.90 12.67
CA GLU A 15 5.64 -6.12 13.30
C GLU A 15 6.53 -6.89 12.33
N ASN A 16 7.65 -7.37 12.83
CA ASN A 16 8.56 -8.23 12.04
C ASN A 16 8.94 -7.65 10.68
N GLY A 17 9.14 -6.32 10.62
CA GLY A 17 9.54 -5.65 9.39
C GLY A 17 8.42 -5.43 8.40
N VAL A 18 7.17 -5.65 8.80
CA VAL A 18 5.99 -5.40 7.97
C VAL A 18 5.11 -4.37 8.65
N ARG A 19 4.72 -3.34 7.91
CA ARG A 19 3.75 -2.35 8.38
C ARG A 19 2.42 -2.60 7.71
N THR A 20 1.34 -2.55 8.51
CA THR A 20 -0.03 -2.68 8.03
C THR A 20 -0.80 -1.44 8.44
N TYR A 21 -1.46 -0.81 7.47
CA TYR A 21 -2.39 0.30 7.70
C TYR A 21 -3.81 -0.23 7.61
N TYR A 22 -4.70 0.31 8.44
CA TYR A 22 -6.10 -0.11 8.50
C TYR A 22 -7.03 1.05 8.18
N PHE A 23 -8.16 0.73 7.58
CA PHE A 23 -9.27 1.66 7.47
C PHE A 23 -10.01 1.74 8.81
N GLU A 24 -10.84 2.76 8.97
CA GLU A 24 -11.63 2.94 10.17
C GLU A 24 -12.57 1.76 10.44
N ASN A 25 -13.00 1.06 9.38
CA ASN A 25 -13.85 -0.12 9.49
C ASN A 25 -13.10 -1.41 9.86
N GLY A 26 -11.79 -1.32 10.10
CA GLY A 26 -10.98 -2.48 10.47
C GLY A 26 -10.38 -3.26 9.31
N MET A 27 -10.80 -2.96 8.08
CA MET A 27 -10.22 -3.62 6.90
C MET A 27 -8.80 -3.12 6.66
N VAL A 28 -7.95 -4.00 6.12
CA VAL A 28 -6.59 -3.61 5.77
C VAL A 28 -6.62 -2.61 4.62
N LYS A 29 -5.91 -1.51 4.79
CA LYS A 29 -5.77 -0.46 3.79
C LYS A 29 -4.54 -0.69 2.91
N ALA A 30 -3.42 -1.06 3.54
CA ALA A 30 -2.17 -1.31 2.85
C ALA A 30 -1.23 -2.10 3.74
N HIS A 31 -0.34 -2.88 3.14
CA HIS A 31 0.73 -3.51 3.89
C HIS A 31 1.94 -3.79 3.01
N GLY A 32 3.09 -3.84 3.64
CA GLY A 32 4.33 -4.16 2.96
C GLY A 32 5.54 -4.02 3.88
N PRO A 33 6.72 -4.32 3.35
CA PRO A 33 7.96 -4.20 4.11
C PRO A 33 8.24 -2.77 4.57
N PHE A 34 8.71 -2.63 5.79
CA PHE A 34 8.98 -1.32 6.38
C PHE A 34 10.12 -1.43 7.40
N ASP A 35 11.15 -0.61 7.24
CA ASP A 35 12.29 -0.56 8.16
C ASP A 35 12.60 0.88 8.61
N GLY A 36 11.56 1.69 8.70
CA GLY A 36 11.66 3.14 8.88
C GLY A 36 11.29 3.87 7.61
N LYS A 37 11.34 3.15 6.50
CA LYS A 37 10.90 3.62 5.19
C LYS A 37 10.22 2.46 4.47
N MET A 38 9.30 2.80 3.60
CA MET A 38 8.63 1.79 2.75
C MET A 38 9.62 1.29 1.70
N HIS A 39 9.69 -0.02 1.53
CA HIS A 39 10.52 -0.64 0.51
C HIS A 39 9.88 -1.93 0.03
N GLY A 40 10.31 -2.45 -1.11
CA GLY A 40 9.76 -3.68 -1.65
C GLY A 40 8.33 -3.58 -2.08
N GLU A 41 7.67 -4.72 -2.22
CA GLU A 41 6.30 -4.78 -2.72
C GLU A 41 5.28 -4.43 -1.66
N TRP A 42 4.40 -3.48 -2.01
CA TRP A 42 3.30 -3.04 -1.16
C TRP A 42 1.98 -3.31 -1.86
N SER A 43 1.01 -3.78 -1.08
CA SER A 43 -0.35 -4.03 -1.56
C SER A 43 -1.30 -3.04 -0.91
N PHE A 44 -2.23 -2.50 -1.71
CA PHE A 44 -3.22 -1.52 -1.27
C PHE A 44 -4.61 -2.06 -1.58
N TYR A 45 -5.54 -1.85 -0.65
CA TYR A 45 -6.89 -2.40 -0.72
C TYR A 45 -7.95 -1.31 -0.68
N ARG A 46 -9.13 -1.63 -1.19
CA ARG A 46 -10.32 -0.77 -1.06
C ARG A 46 -10.96 -1.02 0.30
N LYS A 47 -11.83 -0.11 0.72
CA LYS A 47 -12.56 -0.26 2.00
C LYS A 47 -13.39 -1.54 2.06
N THR A 48 -13.76 -2.08 0.90
CA THR A 48 -14.52 -3.31 0.78
C THR A 48 -13.65 -4.58 0.87
N GLY A 49 -12.32 -4.41 0.92
CA GLY A 49 -11.39 -5.52 1.04
C GLY A 49 -10.76 -5.98 -0.26
N GLU A 50 -11.20 -5.44 -1.39
CA GLU A 50 -10.66 -5.82 -2.70
C GLU A 50 -9.28 -5.23 -2.92
N LEU A 51 -8.41 -6.00 -3.56
CA LEU A 51 -7.09 -5.50 -3.96
C LEU A 51 -7.25 -4.37 -4.97
N TRP A 52 -6.66 -3.21 -4.67
CA TRP A 52 -6.75 -2.05 -5.53
C TRP A 52 -5.50 -1.81 -6.35
N GLN A 53 -4.34 -1.87 -5.70
CA GLN A 53 -3.08 -1.72 -6.44
C GLN A 53 -1.93 -2.40 -5.71
N VAL A 54 -0.93 -2.76 -6.49
CA VAL A 54 0.31 -3.37 -6.00
C VAL A 54 1.46 -2.63 -6.65
N GLY A 55 2.47 -2.28 -5.85
CA GLY A 55 3.62 -1.59 -6.41
C GLY A 55 4.86 -1.72 -5.54
N GLN A 56 5.94 -1.20 -6.06
CA GLN A 56 7.25 -1.27 -5.42
C GLN A 56 7.66 0.08 -4.87
N PHE A 57 8.28 0.07 -3.70
CA PHE A 57 8.88 1.26 -3.10
C PHE A 57 10.37 1.05 -2.91
N GLU A 58 11.09 2.15 -2.90
CA GLU A 58 12.47 2.20 -2.44
C GLU A 58 12.65 3.50 -1.67
N ALA A 59 12.99 3.39 -0.40
CA ALA A 59 13.18 4.55 0.49
C ALA A 59 12.02 5.55 0.43
N ASP A 60 10.78 5.04 0.53
CA ASP A 60 9.51 5.79 0.51
C ASP A 60 9.09 6.34 -0.86
N TYR A 61 9.88 6.13 -1.90
CA TYR A 61 9.52 6.57 -3.24
C TYR A 61 9.03 5.39 -4.08
N LYS A 62 8.04 5.63 -4.91
CA LYS A 62 7.61 4.61 -5.89
C LYS A 62 8.79 4.30 -6.80
N ASN A 63 9.06 3.02 -6.97
CA ASN A 63 10.19 2.58 -7.78
C ASN A 63 9.92 1.18 -8.30
N GLY A 64 9.84 1.04 -9.63
CA GLY A 64 9.53 -0.22 -10.26
C GLY A 64 8.09 -0.29 -10.75
N SER A 65 7.57 -1.50 -10.86
CA SER A 65 6.25 -1.76 -11.43
C SER A 65 5.13 -1.40 -10.48
N TRP A 66 4.09 -0.74 -11.01
CA TRP A 66 2.87 -0.40 -10.30
C TRP A 66 1.68 -0.80 -11.14
N VAL A 67 0.76 -1.57 -10.55
CA VAL A 67 -0.43 -2.08 -11.23
C VAL A 67 -1.65 -1.70 -10.40
N ARG A 68 -2.67 -1.14 -11.08
CA ARG A 68 -3.94 -0.82 -10.44
C ARG A 68 -5.03 -1.71 -11.03
N TYR A 69 -5.91 -2.19 -10.16
CA TYR A 69 -7.01 -3.08 -10.55
C TYR A 69 -8.36 -2.37 -10.42
N ASP A 70 -9.29 -2.71 -11.30
CA ASP A 70 -10.65 -2.20 -11.22
C ASP A 70 -11.48 -3.07 -10.26
N LYS A 71 -12.79 -2.78 -10.16
CA LYS A 71 -13.70 -3.48 -9.26
C LYS A 71 -13.83 -4.97 -9.57
N ASN A 72 -13.57 -5.35 -10.81
CA ASN A 72 -13.68 -6.73 -11.27
C ASN A 72 -12.37 -7.51 -11.13
N GLY A 73 -11.33 -6.85 -10.59
CA GLY A 73 -10.02 -7.47 -10.45
C GLY A 73 -9.19 -7.46 -11.73
N GLU A 74 -9.62 -6.71 -12.73
CA GLU A 74 -8.89 -6.59 -13.98
C GLU A 74 -7.93 -5.41 -13.94
N ILE A 75 -6.84 -5.50 -14.69
CA ILE A 75 -5.86 -4.42 -14.73
C ILE A 75 -6.46 -3.18 -15.37
N GLU A 76 -6.52 -2.10 -14.60
CA GLU A 76 -7.00 -0.81 -15.04
C GLU A 76 -5.86 0.06 -15.56
N LYS A 77 -4.71 -0.02 -14.91
CA LYS A 77 -3.53 0.77 -15.29
C LYS A 77 -2.27 0.04 -14.83
N ALA A 78 -1.24 0.06 -15.66
CA ALA A 78 0.07 -0.43 -15.31
C ALA A 78 1.09 0.65 -15.68
N ALA A 79 2.06 0.89 -14.81
CA ALA A 79 3.08 1.93 -15.03
C ALA A 79 4.37 1.54 -14.32
N GLU A 80 5.47 2.14 -14.74
CA GLU A 80 6.74 2.01 -14.05
C GLU A 80 7.12 3.34 -13.45
N PHE A 81 7.76 3.29 -12.29
CA PHE A 81 8.20 4.48 -11.57
C PHE A 81 9.70 4.39 -11.28
N LYS A 82 10.32 5.54 -11.21
CA LYS A 82 11.70 5.66 -10.76
C LYS A 82 11.82 6.92 -9.91
N ASN A 83 12.25 6.73 -8.66
CA ASN A 83 12.39 7.82 -7.70
C ASN A 83 11.13 8.68 -7.56
N GLY A 84 9.97 8.01 -7.55
CA GLY A 84 8.68 8.66 -7.37
C GLY A 84 8.05 9.21 -8.63
N LYS A 85 8.74 9.13 -9.76
CA LYS A 85 8.22 9.66 -11.03
C LYS A 85 7.88 8.54 -11.99
N GLU A 86 6.76 8.69 -12.69
CA GLU A 86 6.37 7.73 -13.71
C GLU A 86 7.33 7.80 -14.89
N VAL A 87 7.83 6.63 -15.31
CA VAL A 87 8.70 6.51 -16.48
C VAL A 87 7.81 6.45 -17.71
N ARG A 88 8.07 7.33 -18.66
CA ARG A 88 7.30 7.37 -19.91
C ARG A 88 8.20 6.95 -21.07
N HIS A 89 7.65 6.12 -21.93
CA HIS A 89 8.34 5.60 -23.10
C HIS A 89 7.85 6.27 -24.37
#